data_03043ef8742811e0846ff787149bc34d
#
_entry.id   03043ef8742811e0846ff787149bc34d
#
_cell.length_a   1.000
_cell.length_b   1.000
_cell.length_c   1.000
_cell.angle_alpha   90.00
_cell.angle_beta   90.00
_cell.angle_gamma   90.00
#
_symmetry.space_group_name_H-M   'P 1'
#
loop_
_entity.id
_entity.type
_entity.pdbx_description
1 polymer ?
#
loop_
_entity_poly.entity_id
_entity_poly.type
_entity_poly.pdbx_seq_one_letter_code
_entity_poly.pdbx_strand_id
1 'polypeptide(L)'
;MKYIDKVAWLLIKDNKILSTRSKGKDTFYIPGGKRELGETDIQTLVREIKEELDVDIIKESVNYYGTFTAQSHGDIAGVKVQMKCYLGLYEGTLTASSEIAEYRWLSSDDIEIISHVDKLIFFSLLKSEIIF
;
A
#
# COMPACT_ATOMS: atom_id res chain seq x y z
N MET A 1 -6.21 -3.29 22.95
CA MET A 1 -6.24 -3.66 21.53
C MET A 1 -4.93 -3.29 20.85
N LYS A 2 -4.44 -4.17 20.03
CA LYS A 2 -3.14 -3.97 19.40
C LYS A 2 -3.32 -3.58 17.93
N TYR A 3 -2.58 -2.56 17.49
CA TYR A 3 -2.59 -2.12 16.10
C TYR A 3 -1.22 -2.33 15.46
N ILE A 4 -1.23 -2.75 14.20
CA ILE A 4 -0.04 -2.71 13.34
C ILE A 4 -0.16 -1.41 12.56
N ASP A 5 0.78 -0.49 12.78
CA ASP A 5 0.77 0.84 12.17
C ASP A 5 1.59 0.83 10.88
N LYS A 6 0.91 1.00 9.75
CA LYS A 6 1.53 0.97 8.42
C LYS A 6 1.27 2.25 7.65
N VAL A 7 2.15 2.52 6.71
CA VAL A 7 2.02 3.62 5.74
C VAL A 7 1.98 3.00 4.35
N ALA A 8 1.09 3.49 3.50
CA ALA A 8 0.89 2.94 2.15
C ALA A 8 0.94 4.04 1.09
N TRP A 9 1.45 3.67 -0.08
CA TRP A 9 1.54 4.52 -1.24
C TRP A 9 0.47 4.16 -2.25
N LEU A 10 -0.42 5.11 -2.54
CA LEU A 10 -1.47 4.93 -3.53
C LEU A 10 -0.98 5.51 -4.86
N LEU A 11 -0.55 4.64 -5.76
CA LEU A 11 -0.15 5.03 -7.11
C LEU A 11 -1.24 4.56 -8.07
N ILE A 12 -1.88 5.52 -8.74
CA ILE A 12 -3.00 5.28 -9.64
C ILE A 12 -2.57 5.55 -11.08
N LYS A 13 -2.91 4.63 -11.96
CA LYS A 13 -2.65 4.77 -13.39
C LYS A 13 -3.77 4.08 -14.16
N ASP A 14 -4.35 4.78 -15.13
CA ASP A 14 -5.44 4.25 -15.96
C ASP A 14 -6.59 3.68 -15.12
N ASN A 15 -6.92 4.38 -14.03
CA ASN A 15 -7.97 4.00 -13.07
C ASN A 15 -7.74 2.65 -12.39
N LYS A 16 -6.48 2.27 -12.24
CA LYS A 16 -6.05 1.07 -11.49
C LYS A 16 -5.02 1.47 -10.47
N ILE A 17 -4.90 0.66 -9.42
CA ILE A 17 -3.98 0.93 -8.32
C ILE A 17 -2.85 -0.10 -8.29
N LEU A 18 -1.64 0.39 -8.07
CA LEU A 18 -0.45 -0.46 -7.93
C LEU A 18 -0.54 -1.29 -6.65
N SER A 19 -0.29 -2.59 -6.78
CA SER A 19 -0.22 -3.52 -5.66
C SER A 19 0.90 -4.51 -5.86
N THR A 20 1.41 -5.07 -4.77
CA THR A 20 2.56 -5.97 -4.79
C THR A 20 2.21 -7.31 -4.13
N ARG A 21 2.91 -8.34 -4.54
CA ARG A 21 2.82 -9.66 -3.94
C ARG A 21 4.22 -10.12 -3.53
N SER A 22 4.36 -10.55 -2.28
CA SER A 22 5.62 -11.07 -1.79
C SER A 22 5.86 -12.50 -2.25
N LYS A 23 7.13 -12.89 -2.36
CA LYS A 23 7.53 -14.25 -2.73
C LYS A 23 6.90 -15.26 -1.79
N GLY A 24 6.28 -16.30 -2.37
CA GLY A 24 5.65 -17.36 -1.61
C GLY A 24 4.28 -17.02 -1.02
N LYS A 25 3.72 -15.85 -1.36
CA LYS A 25 2.39 -15.43 -0.91
C LYS A 25 1.44 -15.30 -2.09
N ASP A 26 0.13 -15.40 -1.81
CA ASP A 26 -0.93 -15.28 -2.84
C ASP A 26 -1.64 -13.94 -2.78
N THR A 27 -1.57 -13.25 -1.65
CA THR A 27 -2.30 -12.01 -1.42
C THR A 27 -1.49 -10.81 -1.90
N PHE A 28 -2.18 -9.88 -2.57
CA PHE A 28 -1.60 -8.61 -2.96
C PHE A 28 -1.85 -7.55 -1.89
N TYR A 29 -0.89 -6.65 -1.75
CA TYR A 29 -0.93 -5.54 -0.80
C TYR A 29 -0.54 -4.26 -1.52
N ILE A 30 -1.20 -3.17 -1.16
CA ILE A 30 -0.76 -1.83 -1.58
C ILE A 30 0.65 -1.62 -1.02
N PRO A 31 1.61 -1.13 -1.83
CA PRO A 31 3.00 -1.02 -1.37
C PRO A 31 3.15 -0.07 -0.19
N GLY A 32 4.09 -0.41 0.69
CA GLY A 32 4.36 0.34 1.91
C GLY A 32 4.81 -0.59 3.01
N GLY A 33 4.73 -0.16 4.25
CA GLY A 33 5.13 -1.00 5.35
C GLY A 33 5.05 -0.33 6.70
N LYS A 34 5.63 -1.00 7.69
CA LYS A 34 5.62 -0.56 9.08
C LYS A 34 6.58 0.58 9.32
N ARG A 35 6.13 1.55 10.11
CA ARG A 35 6.99 2.66 10.52
C ARG A 35 8.01 2.16 11.55
N GLU A 36 9.26 2.52 11.35
CA GLU A 36 10.30 2.26 12.33
C GLU A 36 10.32 3.35 13.40
N LEU A 37 10.88 3.03 14.55
CA LEU A 37 10.97 3.99 15.66
C LEU A 37 11.68 5.26 15.21
N GLY A 38 11.05 6.41 15.45
CA GLY A 38 11.62 7.70 15.08
C GLY A 38 11.37 8.15 13.66
N GLU A 39 10.75 7.32 12.82
CA GLU A 39 10.42 7.73 11.46
C GLU A 39 9.11 8.52 11.39
N THR A 40 9.09 9.51 10.50
CA THR A 40 7.83 10.13 10.09
C THR A 40 7.17 9.23 9.04
N ASP A 41 5.88 9.48 8.76
CA ASP A 41 5.17 8.74 7.73
C ASP A 41 5.86 8.86 6.36
N ILE A 42 6.31 10.06 6.00
CA ILE A 42 6.99 10.28 4.71
C ILE A 42 8.32 9.53 4.65
N GLN A 43 9.09 9.54 5.74
CA GLN A 43 10.34 8.78 5.79
C GLN A 43 10.09 7.28 5.62
N THR A 44 9.06 6.75 6.26
CA THR A 44 8.67 5.35 6.12
C THR A 44 8.30 5.04 4.67
N LEU A 45 7.47 5.91 4.08
CA LEU A 45 7.01 5.73 2.70
C LEU A 45 8.20 5.69 1.73
N VAL A 46 9.09 6.66 1.83
CA VAL A 46 10.28 6.75 0.96
C VAL A 46 11.13 5.49 1.08
N ARG A 47 11.39 5.05 2.31
CA ARG A 47 12.23 3.87 2.56
C ARG A 47 11.58 2.59 2.04
N GLU A 48 10.33 2.35 2.40
CA GLU A 48 9.62 1.11 2.02
C GLU A 48 9.47 1.01 0.50
N ILE A 49 9.12 2.09 -0.16
CA ILE A 49 8.93 2.06 -1.61
C ILE A 49 10.28 1.87 -2.33
N LYS A 50 11.36 2.44 -1.81
CA LYS A 50 12.68 2.19 -2.36
C LYS A 50 13.07 0.71 -2.25
N GLU A 51 12.78 0.08 -1.10
CA GLU A 51 13.06 -1.33 -0.89
C GLU A 51 12.23 -2.23 -1.80
N GLU A 52 10.93 -1.96 -1.93
CA GLU A 52 10.00 -2.84 -2.63
C GLU A 52 9.99 -2.66 -4.15
N LEU A 53 10.14 -1.43 -4.62
CA LEU A 53 9.92 -1.10 -6.03
C LEU A 53 11.09 -0.37 -6.69
N ASP A 54 12.13 -0.08 -5.94
CA ASP A 54 13.36 0.58 -6.41
C ASP A 54 13.13 1.92 -7.11
N VAL A 55 12.19 2.70 -6.61
CA VAL A 55 11.93 4.06 -7.09
C VAL A 55 12.02 5.06 -5.95
N ASP A 56 12.19 6.33 -6.30
CA ASP A 56 12.33 7.42 -5.34
C ASP A 56 11.08 8.28 -5.33
N ILE A 57 10.36 8.27 -4.21
CA ILE A 57 9.18 9.14 -4.05
C ILE A 57 9.65 10.58 -3.92
N ILE A 58 8.99 11.46 -4.66
CA ILE A 58 9.23 12.90 -4.60
C ILE A 58 8.50 13.44 -3.37
N LYS A 59 9.24 13.74 -2.32
CA LYS A 59 8.69 14.09 -1.00
C LYS A 59 7.70 15.25 -1.05
N GLU A 60 7.99 16.26 -1.86
CA GLU A 60 7.16 17.45 -1.99
C GLU A 60 5.81 17.19 -2.63
N SER A 61 5.68 16.05 -3.31
CA SER A 61 4.44 15.66 -4.00
C SER A 61 3.51 14.84 -3.12
N VAL A 62 3.94 14.43 -1.92
CA VAL A 62 3.19 13.51 -1.07
C VAL A 62 1.98 14.22 -0.46
N ASN A 63 0.80 13.63 -0.64
CA ASN A 63 -0.46 14.13 -0.12
C ASN A 63 -1.21 13.04 0.64
N TYR A 64 -1.65 13.36 1.84
CA TYR A 64 -2.44 12.43 2.64
C TYR A 64 -3.81 12.17 1.99
N TYR A 65 -4.18 10.91 1.88
CA TYR A 65 -5.47 10.49 1.36
C TYR A 65 -6.45 10.10 2.45
N GLY A 66 -6.04 9.26 3.39
CA GLY A 66 -6.92 8.79 4.45
C GLY A 66 -6.28 7.69 5.29
N THR A 67 -6.96 7.36 6.39
CA THR A 67 -6.52 6.29 7.31
C THR A 67 -7.60 5.23 7.37
N PHE A 68 -7.20 3.97 7.23
CA PHE A 68 -8.11 2.83 7.20
C PHE A 68 -7.66 1.79 8.23
N THR A 69 -8.63 1.16 8.89
CA THR A 69 -8.35 0.17 9.93
C THR A 69 -9.18 -1.07 9.67
N ALA A 70 -8.56 -2.24 9.74
CA ALA A 70 -9.24 -3.52 9.55
C ALA A 70 -8.54 -4.61 10.34
N GLN A 71 -9.19 -5.78 10.44
CA GLN A 71 -8.59 -6.97 11.01
C GLN A 71 -7.35 -7.34 10.20
N SER A 72 -6.27 -7.71 10.88
CA SER A 72 -5.04 -8.15 10.24
C SER A 72 -5.30 -9.40 9.39
N HIS A 73 -4.84 -9.38 8.14
CA HIS A 73 -5.07 -10.47 7.20
C HIS A 73 -4.24 -11.69 7.55
N GLY A 74 -4.91 -12.84 7.78
CA GLY A 74 -4.26 -14.10 8.06
C GLY A 74 -3.61 -14.20 9.44
N ASP A 75 -3.81 -13.22 10.31
CA ASP A 75 -3.16 -13.13 11.60
C ASP A 75 -4.08 -13.45 12.78
N ILE A 76 -3.52 -13.26 13.97
CA ILE A 76 -4.18 -13.56 15.23
C ILE A 76 -5.38 -12.65 15.45
N ALA A 77 -6.47 -13.22 15.94
CA ALA A 77 -7.69 -12.47 16.28
C ALA A 77 -7.37 -11.35 17.28
N GLY A 78 -8.00 -10.20 17.07
CA GLY A 78 -7.82 -9.03 17.91
C GLY A 78 -6.69 -8.10 17.51
N VAL A 79 -5.89 -8.48 16.52
CA VAL A 79 -4.86 -7.60 15.96
C VAL A 79 -5.44 -6.87 14.75
N LYS A 80 -5.34 -5.55 14.75
CA LYS A 80 -5.82 -4.71 13.63
C LYS A 80 -4.68 -4.01 12.93
N VAL A 81 -4.86 -3.78 11.64
CA VAL A 81 -3.94 -2.97 10.84
C VAL A 81 -4.55 -1.59 10.70
N GLN A 82 -3.78 -0.56 11.03
CA GLN A 82 -4.11 0.82 10.73
C GLN A 82 -3.18 1.30 9.62
N MET A 83 -3.75 1.69 8.50
CA MET A 83 -2.97 2.06 7.34
C MET A 83 -3.24 3.51 6.97
N LYS A 84 -2.19 4.33 7.01
CA LYS A 84 -2.23 5.73 6.57
C LYS A 84 -1.79 5.78 5.12
N CYS A 85 -2.66 6.27 4.26
CA CYS A 85 -2.47 6.24 2.81
C CYS A 85 -2.12 7.60 2.26
N TYR A 86 -1.13 7.62 1.36
CA TYR A 86 -0.61 8.84 0.75
C TYR A 86 -0.52 8.67 -0.76
N LEU A 87 -0.86 9.72 -1.49
CA LEU A 87 -0.59 9.85 -2.92
C LEU A 87 0.79 10.50 -3.07
N GLY A 88 1.48 10.23 -4.17
CA GLY A 88 2.78 10.87 -4.41
C GLY A 88 3.34 10.49 -5.76
N LEU A 89 4.14 11.40 -6.33
CA LEU A 89 4.87 11.18 -7.57
C LEU A 89 6.21 10.52 -7.28
N TYR A 90 6.84 9.97 -8.30
CA TYR A 90 8.09 9.26 -8.14
C TYR A 90 9.01 9.42 -9.35
N GLU A 91 10.29 9.10 -9.15
CA GLU A 91 11.29 9.03 -10.20
C GLU A 91 11.89 7.64 -10.24
N GLY A 92 12.26 7.19 -11.43
CA GLY A 92 12.84 5.86 -11.62
C GLY A 92 11.88 4.91 -12.32
N THR A 93 12.32 3.67 -12.47
CA THR A 93 11.53 2.61 -13.14
C THR A 93 11.08 1.59 -12.11
N LEU A 94 9.77 1.37 -12.02
CA LEU A 94 9.20 0.37 -11.10
C LEU A 94 9.82 -1.00 -11.34
N THR A 95 10.43 -1.57 -10.29
CA THR A 95 11.10 -2.85 -10.36
C THR A 95 10.81 -3.62 -9.08
N ALA A 96 10.19 -4.80 -9.19
CA ALA A 96 9.96 -5.66 -8.03
C ALA A 96 11.30 -6.04 -7.42
N SER A 97 11.51 -5.70 -6.15
CA SER A 97 12.79 -5.83 -5.47
C SER A 97 12.60 -6.43 -4.08
N SER A 98 13.70 -6.87 -3.45
CA SER A 98 13.69 -7.47 -2.11
C SER A 98 12.75 -8.68 -2.07
N GLU A 99 11.81 -8.72 -1.12
CA GLU A 99 10.87 -9.84 -0.98
C GLU A 99 9.70 -9.79 -1.97
N ILE A 100 9.62 -8.76 -2.83
CA ILE A 100 8.51 -8.61 -3.76
C ILE A 100 8.72 -9.49 -5.00
N ALA A 101 7.76 -10.39 -5.25
CA ALA A 101 7.79 -11.26 -6.42
C ALA A 101 7.32 -10.56 -7.68
N GLU A 102 6.29 -9.73 -7.56
CA GLU A 102 5.71 -9.00 -8.69
C GLU A 102 4.89 -7.82 -8.22
N TYR A 103 4.64 -6.88 -9.12
CA TYR A 103 3.62 -5.86 -8.91
C TYR A 103 2.60 -5.95 -10.05
N ARG A 104 1.37 -5.51 -9.77
CA ARG A 104 0.29 -5.44 -10.75
C ARG A 104 -0.53 -4.19 -10.55
N TRP A 105 -1.19 -3.78 -11.62
CA TRP A 105 -2.17 -2.71 -11.57
C TRP A 105 -3.54 -3.36 -11.39
N LEU A 106 -4.15 -3.17 -10.23
CA LEU A 106 -5.38 -3.84 -9.84
C LEU A 106 -6.60 -2.92 -9.96
N SER A 107 -7.75 -3.56 -10.21
CA SER A 107 -9.04 -2.89 -10.33
C SER A 107 -10.07 -3.54 -9.40
N SER A 108 -11.34 -3.15 -9.53
CA SER A 108 -12.43 -3.76 -8.75
C SER A 108 -12.55 -5.27 -8.99
N ASP A 109 -12.06 -5.76 -10.13
CA ASP A 109 -12.11 -7.19 -10.44
C ASP A 109 -11.18 -8.02 -9.56
N ASP A 110 -10.26 -7.37 -8.86
CA ASP A 110 -9.21 -8.03 -8.09
C ASP A 110 -9.46 -8.04 -6.58
N ILE A 111 -10.66 -7.74 -6.14
CA ILE A 111 -11.02 -7.63 -4.71
C ILE A 111 -10.69 -8.91 -3.92
N GLU A 112 -10.80 -10.07 -4.56
CA GLU A 112 -10.62 -11.35 -3.87
C GLU A 112 -9.16 -11.68 -3.55
N ILE A 113 -8.21 -11.02 -4.20
CA ILE A 113 -6.77 -11.32 -4.02
C ILE A 113 -6.02 -10.28 -3.20
N ILE A 114 -6.72 -9.35 -2.56
CA ILE A 114 -6.11 -8.28 -1.76
C ILE A 114 -6.42 -8.45 -0.27
N SER A 115 -5.64 -7.77 0.57
CA SER A 115 -5.79 -7.84 2.02
C SER A 115 -7.09 -7.17 2.50
N HIS A 116 -7.48 -7.46 3.75
CA HIS A 116 -8.70 -6.90 4.35
C HIS A 116 -8.72 -5.37 4.37
N VAL A 117 -7.62 -4.74 4.81
CA VAL A 117 -7.56 -3.29 4.87
C VAL A 117 -7.55 -2.68 3.46
N ASP A 118 -6.92 -3.35 2.51
CA ASP A 118 -6.88 -2.88 1.13
C ASP A 118 -8.28 -2.87 0.50
N LYS A 119 -9.14 -3.81 0.90
CA LYS A 119 -10.54 -3.81 0.42
C LYS A 119 -11.25 -2.51 0.79
N LEU A 120 -11.04 -2.01 2.00
CA LEU A 120 -11.62 -0.74 2.43
C LEU A 120 -11.08 0.42 1.60
N ILE A 121 -9.79 0.40 1.31
CA ILE A 121 -9.16 1.42 0.48
C ILE A 121 -9.71 1.38 -0.95
N PHE A 122 -9.82 0.18 -1.53
CA PHE A 122 -10.39 -0.01 -2.86
C PHE A 122 -11.82 0.51 -2.92
N PHE A 123 -12.66 0.21 -1.93
CA PHE A 123 -14.03 0.69 -1.90
C PHE A 123 -14.09 2.23 -1.83
N SER A 124 -13.20 2.85 -1.06
CA SER A 124 -13.09 4.31 -1.01
C SER A 124 -12.74 4.89 -2.39
N LEU A 125 -11.75 4.29 -3.06
CA LEU A 125 -11.32 4.74 -4.37
C LEU A 125 -12.39 4.51 -5.45
N LEU A 126 -13.12 3.39 -5.38
CA LEU A 126 -14.24 3.10 -6.28
C LEU A 126 -15.36 4.10 -6.09
N LYS A 127 -15.72 4.40 -4.84
CA LYS A 127 -16.78 5.36 -4.53
C LYS A 127 -16.45 6.75 -5.06
N SER A 128 -15.18 7.12 -5.06
CA SER A 128 -14.70 8.41 -5.56
C SER A 128 -14.38 8.37 -7.06
N GLU A 129 -14.65 7.26 -7.73
CA GLU A 129 -14.40 7.08 -9.16
C GLU A 129 -12.94 7.26 -9.55
N ILE A 130 -12.01 7.00 -8.62
CA ILE A 130 -10.57 7.07 -8.86
C ILE A 130 -10.09 5.78 -9.53
N ILE A 131 -10.64 4.65 -9.12
CA ILE A 131 -10.43 3.35 -9.80
C ILE A 131 -11.78 2.81 -10.26
N PHE A 132 -11.76 1.84 -11.16
CA PHE A 132 -12.98 1.24 -11.71
C PHE A 132 -13.04 -0.27 -11.46
#